data_fcca9d8c12a4ee955c63c540f704afd1
#
_entry.id   fcca9d8c12a4ee955c63c540f704afd1
#
_cell.length_a   1.000
_cell.length_b   1.000
_cell.length_c   1.000
_cell.angle_alpha   90.00
_cell.angle_beta   90.00
_cell.angle_gamma   90.00
#
_symmetry.space_group_name_H-M   'P 1'
#
loop_
_entity.id
_entity.type
_entity.pdbx_description
1 polymer ?
#
loop_
_entity_poly.entity_id
_entity_poly.type
_entity_poly.pdbx_seq_one_letter_code
_entity_poly.pdbx_strand_id
1 'polypeptide(L)'
;MIRIGFYTPTVMLSADLPDVSIFTDQDFVDFRLTSGGMVLLDERYYTYNGSATVADIASLIEQYMAGNPDLNFSEFIIEASAPDGSAASHSFRVIYCDRALGLYDPSQWLLENFLTLSAYRRIAPDTFFELQWFATDREPIAFYIYATYLDTDGNTATYRYVLSGNGMIQHGDGINREFVLLADVRAKIQAATKASTPPTLLSVTARCGERSLTLFVDPALADSLPFHYTNCFNVAEQLILPHATTHKIKADRSIATLGKSARFYNVTTAKEYEVQSAPLTSDECLQVEQMLTSPVVRIPWGTDSNLTETDFDAMLPILITDFTSELSDTDDKPNSVKFTWRFKDTRPKFNARYSPGIFDTHFQPPFS
;
A
#
# COMPACT_ATOMS: atom_id res chain seq x y z
N MET A 1 -0.99 43.12 -14.60
CA MET A 1 -1.42 42.43 -13.36
C MET A 1 -1.50 40.94 -13.63
N ILE A 2 -0.94 40.10 -12.75
CA ILE A 2 -0.96 38.62 -12.88
C ILE A 2 -2.03 38.01 -11.98
N ARG A 3 -2.72 36.98 -12.46
CA ARG A 3 -3.66 36.14 -11.69
C ARG A 3 -3.46 34.67 -12.05
N ILE A 4 -3.24 33.83 -11.05
CA ILE A 4 -3.22 32.37 -11.20
C ILE A 4 -4.67 31.87 -11.13
N GLY A 5 -5.14 31.25 -12.20
CA GLY A 5 -6.43 30.58 -12.30
C GLY A 5 -6.31 29.11 -11.98
N PHE A 6 -5.90 28.82 -10.75
CA PHE A 6 -5.75 27.48 -10.24
C PHE A 6 -6.58 27.40 -8.97
N TYR A 7 -7.74 26.76 -9.09
CA TYR A 7 -8.60 26.52 -7.92
C TYR A 7 -8.21 25.18 -7.31
N THR A 8 -7.83 25.24 -6.05
CA THR A 8 -7.59 24.03 -5.28
C THR A 8 -8.40 24.08 -3.98
N PRO A 9 -9.07 23.00 -3.59
CA PRO A 9 -9.55 22.82 -2.23
C PRO A 9 -8.37 22.75 -1.25
N THR A 10 -8.65 22.54 0.01
CA THR A 10 -7.63 22.47 1.09
C THR A 10 -6.54 21.43 0.79
N VAL A 11 -6.90 20.36 0.09
CA VAL A 11 -6.00 19.27 -0.34
C VAL A 11 -6.50 18.70 -1.67
N MET A 12 -5.57 18.23 -2.51
CA MET A 12 -5.85 17.57 -3.80
C MET A 12 -5.25 16.16 -3.82
N LEU A 13 -5.76 15.31 -4.72
CA LEU A 13 -5.07 14.08 -5.12
C LEU A 13 -4.20 14.39 -6.33
N SER A 14 -3.00 13.79 -6.42
CA SER A 14 -2.04 14.13 -7.49
C SER A 14 -2.61 13.87 -8.89
N ALA A 15 -3.29 12.73 -9.10
CA ALA A 15 -3.86 12.38 -10.40
C ALA A 15 -5.10 13.22 -10.81
N ASP A 16 -5.73 13.92 -9.88
CA ASP A 16 -6.89 14.77 -10.14
C ASP A 16 -6.53 16.27 -10.25
N LEU A 17 -5.24 16.61 -10.26
CA LEU A 17 -4.78 18.00 -10.38
C LEU A 17 -5.11 18.57 -11.77
N PRO A 18 -5.74 19.75 -11.82
CA PRO A 18 -6.01 20.44 -13.10
C PRO A 18 -4.76 21.15 -13.62
N ASP A 19 -4.78 21.51 -14.91
CA ASP A 19 -3.81 22.43 -15.49
C ASP A 19 -3.87 23.81 -14.84
N VAL A 20 -2.74 24.50 -14.79
CA VAL A 20 -2.65 25.86 -14.26
C VAL A 20 -2.84 26.88 -15.37
N SER A 21 -3.87 27.73 -15.24
CA SER A 21 -4.08 28.87 -16.12
C SER A 21 -3.53 30.15 -15.47
N ILE A 22 -2.76 30.91 -16.22
CA ILE A 22 -2.20 32.19 -15.78
C ILE A 22 -2.74 33.29 -16.66
N PHE A 23 -3.34 34.31 -16.08
CA PHE A 23 -3.91 35.46 -16.79
C PHE A 23 -3.05 36.68 -16.56
N THR A 24 -2.63 37.33 -17.67
CA THR A 24 -1.84 38.56 -17.64
C THR A 24 -1.97 39.29 -18.98
N ASP A 25 -1.70 40.59 -18.99
CA ASP A 25 -1.60 41.44 -20.14
C ASP A 25 -0.18 41.50 -20.75
N GLN A 26 0.76 40.73 -20.17
CA GLN A 26 2.15 40.68 -20.63
C GLN A 26 2.37 39.57 -21.67
N ASP A 27 3.40 39.68 -22.47
CA ASP A 27 3.72 38.73 -23.57
C ASP A 27 4.19 37.37 -23.06
N PHE A 28 4.71 37.30 -21.83
CA PHE A 28 5.14 36.07 -21.21
C PHE A 28 5.08 36.14 -19.69
N VAL A 29 5.13 34.95 -19.05
CA VAL A 29 5.30 34.77 -17.62
C VAL A 29 6.40 33.76 -17.34
N ASP A 30 7.22 34.04 -16.34
CA ASP A 30 8.13 33.07 -15.75
C ASP A 30 7.37 32.30 -14.67
N PHE A 31 7.28 31.00 -14.83
CA PHE A 31 6.52 30.09 -13.94
C PHE A 31 7.49 29.21 -13.19
N ARG A 32 7.25 29.06 -11.88
CA ARG A 32 8.02 28.18 -11.03
C ARG A 32 7.09 27.35 -10.15
N LEU A 33 7.40 26.04 -10.05
CA LEU A 33 6.77 25.09 -9.13
C LEU A 33 7.83 24.57 -8.17
N THR A 34 7.54 24.64 -6.86
CA THR A 34 8.47 24.19 -5.80
C THR A 34 7.77 23.32 -4.78
N SER A 35 8.52 22.43 -4.13
CA SER A 35 8.09 21.67 -2.96
C SER A 35 9.26 21.47 -2.00
N GLY A 36 9.10 21.75 -0.71
CA GLY A 36 10.15 21.59 0.29
C GLY A 36 11.44 22.36 0.00
N GLY A 37 11.37 23.47 -0.77
CA GLY A 37 12.51 24.25 -1.22
C GLY A 37 13.21 23.71 -2.49
N MET A 38 12.77 22.59 -3.03
CA MET A 38 13.22 22.05 -4.30
C MET A 38 12.42 22.66 -5.45
N VAL A 39 13.10 23.06 -6.51
CA VAL A 39 12.49 23.54 -7.76
C VAL A 39 12.20 22.34 -8.64
N LEU A 40 10.92 22.14 -8.98
CA LEU A 40 10.46 21.06 -9.84
C LEU A 40 10.31 21.50 -11.29
N LEU A 41 9.88 22.74 -11.49
CA LEU A 41 9.73 23.37 -12.80
C LEU A 41 10.10 24.85 -12.68
N ASP A 42 10.85 25.37 -13.65
CA ASP A 42 11.22 26.79 -13.78
C ASP A 42 11.32 27.12 -15.25
N GLU A 43 10.23 27.63 -15.81
CA GLU A 43 10.09 27.81 -17.25
C GLU A 43 9.35 29.09 -17.60
N ARG A 44 9.60 29.59 -18.82
CA ARG A 44 8.91 30.74 -19.41
C ARG A 44 7.79 30.30 -20.34
N TYR A 45 6.59 30.84 -20.10
CA TYR A 45 5.41 30.60 -20.91
C TYR A 45 4.96 31.87 -21.60
N TYR A 46 4.82 31.80 -22.91
CA TYR A 46 4.30 32.90 -23.71
C TYR A 46 2.78 32.92 -23.66
N THR A 47 2.23 34.13 -23.54
CA THR A 47 0.78 34.30 -23.43
C THR A 47 0.14 34.35 -24.81
N TYR A 48 -1.05 33.83 -24.91
CA TYR A 48 -1.93 33.97 -26.06
C TYR A 48 -3.29 34.46 -25.60
N ASN A 49 -3.77 35.56 -26.21
CA ASN A 49 -5.03 36.23 -25.82
C ASN A 49 -5.11 36.51 -24.28
N GLY A 50 -4.01 36.96 -23.69
CA GLY A 50 -3.95 37.36 -22.28
C GLY A 50 -3.92 36.17 -21.28
N SER A 51 -3.59 34.97 -21.75
CA SER A 51 -3.44 33.80 -20.88
C SER A 51 -2.31 32.88 -21.32
N ALA A 52 -1.72 32.16 -20.36
CA ALA A 52 -0.84 31.02 -20.59
C ALA A 52 -1.39 29.83 -19.81
N THR A 53 -1.19 28.61 -20.32
CA THR A 53 -1.56 27.37 -19.64
C THR A 53 -0.30 26.54 -19.41
N VAL A 54 -0.07 26.16 -18.15
CA VAL A 54 0.92 25.14 -17.76
C VAL A 54 0.19 23.84 -17.65
N ALA A 55 0.39 22.98 -18.63
CA ALA A 55 -0.28 21.70 -18.71
C ALA A 55 0.51 20.62 -17.96
N ASP A 56 -0.20 19.57 -17.54
CA ASP A 56 0.36 18.30 -17.04
C ASP A 56 1.26 18.44 -15.80
N ILE A 57 0.94 19.39 -14.92
CA ILE A 57 1.65 19.48 -13.62
C ILE A 57 1.38 18.26 -12.75
N ALA A 58 0.26 17.57 -12.97
CA ALA A 58 -0.11 16.34 -12.25
C ALA A 58 0.99 15.29 -12.42
N SER A 59 1.35 14.95 -13.65
CA SER A 59 2.40 13.95 -13.94
C SER A 59 3.76 14.32 -13.34
N LEU A 60 4.11 15.60 -13.33
CA LEU A 60 5.36 16.08 -12.75
C LEU A 60 5.36 15.86 -11.21
N ILE A 61 4.27 16.23 -10.57
CA ILE A 61 4.09 16.08 -9.12
C ILE A 61 4.06 14.59 -8.74
N GLU A 62 3.36 13.75 -9.51
CA GLU A 62 3.34 12.30 -9.31
C GLU A 62 4.72 11.69 -9.42
N GLN A 63 5.49 12.02 -10.44
CA GLN A 63 6.86 11.53 -10.62
C GLN A 63 7.76 11.95 -9.46
N TYR A 64 7.63 13.18 -8.99
CA TYR A 64 8.38 13.68 -7.83
C TYR A 64 8.03 12.91 -6.56
N MET A 65 6.75 12.71 -6.29
CA MET A 65 6.29 12.00 -5.09
C MET A 65 6.58 10.50 -5.18
N ALA A 66 6.36 9.85 -6.33
CA ALA A 66 6.65 8.43 -6.53
C ALA A 66 8.15 8.12 -6.39
N GLY A 67 9.02 9.05 -6.78
CA GLY A 67 10.48 8.93 -6.61
C GLY A 67 10.95 9.03 -5.15
N ASN A 68 10.09 9.45 -4.25
CA ASN A 68 10.37 9.64 -2.84
C ASN A 68 9.35 8.88 -2.00
N PRO A 69 9.63 7.63 -1.61
CA PRO A 69 8.65 6.75 -0.95
C PRO A 69 8.04 7.32 0.34
N ASP A 70 8.74 8.25 0.99
CA ASP A 70 8.27 8.92 2.21
C ASP A 70 7.36 10.14 1.92
N LEU A 71 7.22 10.53 0.63
CA LEU A 71 6.39 11.64 0.21
C LEU A 71 5.03 11.14 -0.29
N ASN A 72 4.16 10.76 0.63
CA ASN A 72 2.75 10.49 0.35
C ASN A 72 1.84 11.71 0.54
N PHE A 73 2.36 12.79 1.15
CA PHE A 73 1.71 14.08 1.33
C PHE A 73 2.75 15.20 1.30
N SER A 74 2.49 16.28 0.55
CA SER A 74 3.41 17.42 0.46
C SER A 74 2.68 18.72 0.11
N GLU A 75 3.32 19.85 0.45
CA GLU A 75 2.90 21.18 0.03
C GLU A 75 3.70 21.62 -1.20
N PHE A 76 2.99 22.22 -2.14
CA PHE A 76 3.53 22.77 -3.36
C PHE A 76 3.22 24.24 -3.46
N ILE A 77 4.15 25.00 -4.05
CA ILE A 77 4.00 26.43 -4.27
C ILE A 77 4.20 26.72 -5.76
N ILE A 78 3.21 27.38 -6.35
CA ILE A 78 3.28 27.95 -7.67
C ILE A 78 3.62 29.42 -7.53
N GLU A 79 4.60 29.89 -8.27
CA GLU A 79 4.95 31.28 -8.43
C GLU A 79 4.90 31.65 -9.90
N ALA A 80 4.31 32.78 -10.21
CA ALA A 80 4.29 33.35 -11.55
C ALA A 80 4.71 34.82 -11.50
N SER A 81 5.66 35.21 -12.34
CA SER A 81 6.14 36.59 -12.43
C SER A 81 6.16 37.06 -13.87
N ALA A 82 5.98 38.37 -14.08
CA ALA A 82 5.94 39.01 -15.41
C ALA A 82 6.98 40.10 -15.53
N PRO A 83 7.30 40.54 -16.80
CA PRO A 83 8.30 41.58 -17.09
C PRO A 83 8.04 42.95 -16.42
N ASP A 84 6.78 43.26 -16.13
CA ASP A 84 6.39 44.50 -15.48
C ASP A 84 6.63 44.48 -13.94
N GLY A 85 7.21 43.39 -13.43
CA GLY A 85 7.46 43.18 -12.00
C GLY A 85 6.22 42.70 -11.20
N SER A 86 5.09 42.49 -11.89
CA SER A 86 3.94 41.85 -11.20
C SER A 86 4.23 40.37 -10.94
N ALA A 87 3.79 39.88 -9.77
CA ALA A 87 3.95 38.47 -9.37
C ALA A 87 2.69 37.99 -8.65
N ALA A 88 2.47 36.69 -8.71
CA ALA A 88 1.44 35.99 -7.97
C ALA A 88 2.01 34.66 -7.44
N SER A 89 1.53 34.23 -6.29
CA SER A 89 1.88 32.94 -5.69
C SER A 89 0.63 32.24 -5.21
N HIS A 90 0.65 30.90 -5.27
CA HIS A 90 -0.43 30.05 -4.78
C HIS A 90 0.16 28.77 -4.16
N SER A 91 -0.18 28.49 -2.92
CA SER A 91 0.20 27.25 -2.23
C SER A 91 -0.96 26.28 -2.19
N PHE A 92 -0.67 25.01 -2.34
CA PHE A 92 -1.66 23.92 -2.27
C PHE A 92 -1.01 22.65 -1.75
N ARG A 93 -1.82 21.76 -1.19
CA ARG A 93 -1.37 20.51 -0.61
C ARG A 93 -1.87 19.34 -1.46
N VAL A 94 -1.01 18.33 -1.59
CA VAL A 94 -1.28 17.16 -2.43
C VAL A 94 -1.03 15.89 -1.65
N ILE A 95 -1.97 14.95 -1.72
CA ILE A 95 -1.80 13.55 -1.37
C ILE A 95 -1.46 12.80 -2.64
N TYR A 96 -0.43 11.98 -2.59
CA TYR A 96 -0.11 11.10 -3.71
C TYR A 96 -1.27 10.14 -4.01
N CYS A 97 -1.64 10.06 -5.27
CA CYS A 97 -2.57 9.06 -5.79
C CYS A 97 -2.27 8.84 -7.27
N ASP A 98 -1.87 7.62 -7.65
CA ASP A 98 -1.55 7.27 -9.04
C ASP A 98 -2.79 6.96 -9.89
N ARG A 99 -3.99 7.12 -9.33
CA ARG A 99 -5.27 6.89 -9.98
C ARG A 99 -6.16 8.10 -9.86
N ALA A 100 -6.66 8.56 -10.99
CA ALA A 100 -7.69 9.60 -10.99
C ALA A 100 -8.98 9.01 -10.41
N LEU A 101 -9.44 9.59 -9.30
CA LEU A 101 -10.74 9.24 -8.71
C LEU A 101 -11.86 10.14 -9.25
N GLY A 102 -11.51 11.13 -10.07
CA GLY A 102 -12.45 12.09 -10.64
C GLY A 102 -13.03 13.04 -9.59
N LEU A 103 -12.32 13.27 -8.50
CA LEU A 103 -12.76 14.09 -7.38
C LEU A 103 -12.23 15.53 -7.54
N TYR A 104 -13.12 16.44 -7.91
CA TYR A 104 -12.79 17.87 -7.94
C TYR A 104 -12.43 18.42 -6.55
N ASP A 105 -13.12 17.94 -5.50
CA ASP A 105 -12.82 18.21 -4.10
C ASP A 105 -12.78 16.87 -3.34
N PRO A 106 -11.60 16.33 -3.00
CA PRO A 106 -11.49 15.08 -2.28
C PRO A 106 -11.76 15.20 -0.78
N SER A 107 -12.03 16.40 -0.24
CA SER A 107 -12.14 16.63 1.20
C SER A 107 -13.18 15.73 1.85
N GLN A 108 -14.36 15.58 1.23
CA GLN A 108 -15.42 14.73 1.75
C GLN A 108 -15.03 13.25 1.70
N TRP A 109 -14.44 12.81 0.59
CA TRP A 109 -13.96 11.44 0.45
C TRP A 109 -12.90 11.11 1.51
N LEU A 110 -11.97 12.02 1.77
CA LEU A 110 -10.91 11.86 2.77
C LEU A 110 -11.45 11.84 4.21
N LEU A 111 -12.59 12.46 4.47
CA LEU A 111 -13.27 12.39 5.77
C LEU A 111 -13.98 11.05 5.98
N GLU A 112 -14.46 10.42 4.91
CA GLU A 112 -15.28 9.19 4.96
C GLU A 112 -14.47 7.91 4.73
N ASN A 113 -13.25 8.03 4.18
CA ASN A 113 -12.48 6.87 3.77
C ASN A 113 -11.08 6.83 4.40
N PHE A 114 -10.61 5.62 4.67
CA PHE A 114 -9.19 5.34 4.82
C PHE A 114 -8.50 5.42 3.46
N LEU A 115 -7.18 5.56 3.42
CA LEU A 115 -6.40 5.61 2.18
C LEU A 115 -6.27 4.21 1.54
N THR A 116 -7.42 3.68 1.15
CA THR A 116 -7.58 2.40 0.47
C THR A 116 -8.81 2.46 -0.44
N LEU A 117 -8.79 1.70 -1.54
CA LEU A 117 -9.93 1.59 -2.43
C LEU A 117 -10.89 0.46 -2.03
N SER A 118 -10.51 -0.38 -1.06
CA SER A 118 -11.34 -1.50 -0.60
C SER A 118 -12.08 -1.17 0.68
N ALA A 119 -13.39 -1.35 0.68
CA ALA A 119 -14.23 -1.21 1.88
C ALA A 119 -14.24 -2.49 2.74
N TYR A 120 -13.97 -3.64 2.14
CA TYR A 120 -14.00 -4.96 2.77
C TYR A 120 -12.76 -5.76 2.41
N ARG A 121 -12.23 -6.54 3.39
CA ARG A 121 -11.06 -7.39 3.18
C ARG A 121 -11.22 -8.70 3.93
N ARG A 122 -10.63 -9.77 3.41
CA ARG A 122 -10.37 -10.98 4.18
C ARG A 122 -9.01 -10.90 4.86
N ILE A 123 -8.92 -11.41 6.06
CA ILE A 123 -7.69 -11.38 6.88
C ILE A 123 -7.52 -12.70 7.62
N ALA A 124 -6.27 -13.14 7.79
CA ALA A 124 -5.97 -14.36 8.55
C ALA A 124 -6.19 -14.14 10.07
N PRO A 125 -6.52 -15.21 10.83
CA PRO A 125 -6.85 -15.09 12.26
C PRO A 125 -5.74 -14.50 13.14
N ASP A 126 -4.48 -14.78 12.83
CA ASP A 126 -3.31 -14.43 13.65
C ASP A 126 -2.43 -13.40 12.95
N THR A 127 -3.04 -12.33 12.46
CA THR A 127 -2.35 -11.28 11.75
C THR A 127 -2.68 -9.90 12.33
N PHE A 128 -2.07 -8.88 11.78
CA PHE A 128 -2.39 -7.49 12.03
C PHE A 128 -2.88 -6.83 10.75
N PHE A 129 -3.47 -5.65 10.89
CA PHE A 129 -3.75 -4.76 9.76
C PHE A 129 -3.39 -3.33 10.13
N GLU A 130 -3.00 -2.60 9.11
CA GLU A 130 -2.67 -1.18 9.19
C GLU A 130 -3.78 -0.37 8.55
N LEU A 131 -4.12 0.75 9.19
CA LEU A 131 -5.09 1.72 8.70
C LEU A 131 -4.40 3.06 8.55
N GLN A 132 -4.60 3.70 7.41
CA GLN A 132 -4.01 4.99 7.12
C GLN A 132 -5.08 5.95 6.64
N TRP A 133 -5.01 7.20 7.10
CA TRP A 133 -5.99 8.23 6.74
C TRP A 133 -5.35 9.61 6.78
N PHE A 134 -5.93 10.52 6.04
CA PHE A 134 -5.54 11.91 6.04
C PHE A 134 -6.33 12.72 7.06
N ALA A 135 -5.67 13.63 7.77
CA ALA A 135 -6.31 14.62 8.64
C ALA A 135 -5.64 16.00 8.49
N THR A 136 -6.44 17.06 8.54
CA THR A 136 -5.97 18.44 8.47
C THR A 136 -5.84 19.10 9.85
N ASP A 137 -6.49 18.52 10.84
CA ASP A 137 -6.60 19.06 12.18
C ASP A 137 -5.96 18.15 13.21
N ARG A 138 -5.46 18.74 14.29
CA ARG A 138 -4.95 18.01 15.46
C ARG A 138 -6.07 17.64 16.44
N GLU A 139 -7.31 17.67 15.98
CA GLU A 139 -8.43 17.29 16.84
C GLU A 139 -8.39 15.80 17.19
N PRO A 140 -8.59 15.47 18.45
CA PRO A 140 -8.64 14.07 18.87
C PRO A 140 -9.90 13.41 18.28
N ILE A 141 -9.73 12.34 17.51
CA ILE A 141 -10.84 11.53 16.97
C ILE A 141 -10.92 10.22 17.71
N ALA A 142 -12.14 9.77 18.00
CA ALA A 142 -12.37 8.48 18.60
C ALA A 142 -12.14 7.35 17.58
N PHE A 143 -11.27 6.42 17.93
CA PHE A 143 -11.00 5.23 17.13
C PHE A 143 -11.63 4.00 17.80
N TYR A 144 -12.64 3.44 17.15
CA TYR A 144 -13.40 2.30 17.66
C TYR A 144 -13.10 1.02 16.87
N ILE A 145 -12.99 -0.07 17.59
CA ILE A 145 -12.99 -1.42 17.04
C ILE A 145 -14.28 -2.11 17.44
N TYR A 146 -14.99 -2.61 16.45
CA TYR A 146 -16.17 -3.47 16.62
C TYR A 146 -15.78 -4.87 16.16
N ALA A 147 -15.67 -5.80 17.10
CA ALA A 147 -15.33 -7.17 16.80
C ALA A 147 -16.56 -8.07 16.94
N THR A 148 -16.91 -8.76 15.87
CA THR A 148 -17.93 -9.81 15.87
C THR A 148 -17.25 -11.16 16.05
N TYR A 149 -17.72 -11.96 17.00
CA TYR A 149 -17.09 -13.21 17.39
C TYR A 149 -18.11 -14.27 17.79
N LEU A 150 -17.69 -15.53 17.83
CA LEU A 150 -18.45 -16.62 18.46
C LEU A 150 -18.08 -16.71 19.94
N ASP A 151 -19.11 -16.71 20.78
CA ASP A 151 -18.97 -16.98 22.23
C ASP A 151 -18.73 -18.47 22.52
N THR A 152 -18.60 -18.81 23.79
CA THR A 152 -18.39 -20.19 24.24
C THR A 152 -19.57 -21.13 23.92
N ASP A 153 -20.74 -20.58 23.72
CA ASP A 153 -21.97 -21.31 23.40
C ASP A 153 -22.22 -21.40 21.89
N GLY A 154 -21.32 -20.81 21.09
CA GLY A 154 -21.42 -20.76 19.63
C GLY A 154 -22.34 -19.66 19.09
N ASN A 155 -22.80 -18.75 19.95
CA ASN A 155 -23.61 -17.63 19.52
C ASN A 155 -22.75 -16.47 19.00
N THR A 156 -23.27 -15.74 18.04
CA THR A 156 -22.61 -14.53 17.54
C THR A 156 -22.83 -13.37 18.51
N ALA A 157 -21.74 -12.75 18.93
CA ALA A 157 -21.74 -11.57 19.78
C ALA A 157 -20.85 -10.47 19.17
N THR A 158 -21.09 -9.21 19.58
CA THR A 158 -20.27 -8.08 19.17
C THR A 158 -19.70 -7.37 20.39
N TYR A 159 -18.41 -7.09 20.35
CA TYR A 159 -17.71 -6.32 21.37
C TYR A 159 -17.13 -5.05 20.77
N ARG A 160 -17.39 -3.92 21.43
CA ARG A 160 -16.85 -2.62 21.05
C ARG A 160 -15.83 -2.17 22.09
N TYR A 161 -14.68 -1.71 21.63
CA TYR A 161 -13.74 -1.02 22.50
C TYR A 161 -13.07 0.15 21.76
N VAL A 162 -12.45 1.02 22.52
CA VAL A 162 -11.68 2.14 22.00
C VAL A 162 -10.21 1.72 21.93
N LEU A 163 -9.56 1.99 20.79
CA LEU A 163 -8.21 1.52 20.55
C LEU A 163 -7.18 2.23 21.44
N SER A 164 -7.30 3.53 21.65
CA SER A 164 -6.41 4.31 22.52
C SER A 164 -6.92 4.38 23.96
N GLY A 165 -6.00 4.41 24.94
CA GLY A 165 -6.31 4.38 26.38
C GLY A 165 -7.23 5.50 26.88
N ASN A 166 -7.29 6.63 26.20
CA ASN A 166 -8.14 7.80 26.52
C ASN A 166 -9.34 7.95 25.58
N GLY A 167 -9.56 7.00 24.67
CA GLY A 167 -10.67 7.05 23.74
C GLY A 167 -10.46 7.93 22.51
N MET A 168 -9.36 8.64 22.44
CA MET A 168 -9.10 9.62 21.40
C MET A 168 -7.65 9.50 20.93
N ILE A 169 -7.45 9.43 19.61
CA ILE A 169 -6.14 9.52 18.99
C ILE A 169 -5.88 10.99 18.64
N GLN A 170 -4.70 11.49 18.95
CA GLN A 170 -4.27 12.79 18.45
C GLN A 170 -3.75 12.62 17.03
N HIS A 171 -4.41 13.24 16.07
CA HIS A 171 -3.96 13.28 14.69
C HIS A 171 -2.85 14.31 14.52
N GLY A 172 -1.85 13.95 13.70
CA GLY A 172 -0.99 14.95 13.07
C GLY A 172 -1.67 15.55 11.84
N ASP A 173 -1.25 16.74 11.41
CA ASP A 173 -1.58 17.24 10.07
C ASP A 173 -0.86 16.35 9.03
N GLY A 174 -1.63 15.79 8.10
CA GLY A 174 -1.12 14.88 7.09
C GLY A 174 -1.66 13.45 7.21
N ILE A 175 -0.85 12.47 6.77
CA ILE A 175 -1.22 11.06 6.81
C ILE A 175 -0.90 10.47 8.17
N ASN A 176 -1.92 9.94 8.79
CA ASN A 176 -1.88 9.24 10.07
C ASN A 176 -2.03 7.73 9.84
N ARG A 177 -1.49 6.94 10.77
CA ARG A 177 -1.58 5.49 10.71
C ARG A 177 -1.84 4.86 12.08
N GLU A 178 -2.49 3.72 12.08
CA GLU A 178 -2.76 2.92 13.26
C GLU A 178 -2.69 1.44 12.93
N PHE A 179 -2.17 0.65 13.87
CA PHE A 179 -2.03 -0.78 13.76
C PHE A 179 -2.98 -1.49 14.70
N VAL A 180 -3.60 -2.55 14.22
CA VAL A 180 -4.50 -3.38 15.01
C VAL A 180 -4.07 -4.84 14.91
N LEU A 181 -3.63 -5.42 16.02
CA LEU A 181 -3.34 -6.84 16.11
C LEU A 181 -4.61 -7.62 16.49
N LEU A 182 -4.95 -8.65 15.73
CA LEU A 182 -6.11 -9.49 16.04
C LEU A 182 -5.94 -10.27 17.35
N ALA A 183 -4.70 -10.57 17.74
CA ALA A 183 -4.40 -11.15 19.04
C ALA A 183 -4.84 -10.25 20.20
N ASP A 184 -4.58 -8.94 20.10
CA ASP A 184 -5.00 -7.96 21.11
C ASP A 184 -6.51 -7.79 21.16
N VAL A 185 -7.17 -7.81 19.99
CA VAL A 185 -8.64 -7.80 19.91
C VAL A 185 -9.22 -8.98 20.67
N ARG A 186 -8.72 -10.21 20.43
CA ARG A 186 -9.15 -11.42 21.16
C ARG A 186 -8.89 -11.33 22.66
N ALA A 187 -7.70 -10.87 23.05
CA ALA A 187 -7.33 -10.72 24.45
C ALA A 187 -8.26 -9.75 25.20
N LYS A 188 -8.64 -8.64 24.56
CA LYS A 188 -9.58 -7.65 25.13
C LYS A 188 -10.99 -8.23 25.28
N ILE A 189 -11.48 -8.99 24.30
CA ILE A 189 -12.78 -9.67 24.39
C ILE A 189 -12.73 -10.72 25.51
N GLN A 190 -11.69 -11.55 25.54
CA GLN A 190 -11.52 -12.58 26.56
C GLN A 190 -11.51 -11.99 27.98
N ALA A 191 -10.79 -10.90 28.18
CA ALA A 191 -10.76 -10.19 29.47
C ALA A 191 -12.13 -9.63 29.86
N ALA A 192 -12.86 -9.04 28.92
CA ALA A 192 -14.17 -8.46 29.16
C ALA A 192 -15.26 -9.52 29.47
N THR A 193 -15.23 -10.63 28.75
CA THR A 193 -16.19 -11.73 28.90
C THR A 193 -15.80 -12.71 29.98
N LYS A 194 -14.56 -12.65 30.49
CA LYS A 194 -13.95 -13.63 31.42
C LYS A 194 -13.99 -15.06 30.88
N ALA A 195 -13.94 -15.21 29.57
CA ALA A 195 -13.93 -16.51 28.91
C ALA A 195 -12.62 -17.25 29.18
N SER A 196 -12.70 -18.57 29.38
CA SER A 196 -11.52 -19.41 29.61
C SER A 196 -10.64 -19.60 28.38
N THR A 197 -11.23 -19.47 27.20
CA THR A 197 -10.55 -19.60 25.89
C THR A 197 -10.72 -18.35 25.09
N PRO A 198 -9.73 -17.99 24.21
CA PRO A 198 -9.87 -16.88 23.29
C PRO A 198 -11.06 -17.07 22.35
N PRO A 199 -11.83 -16.01 22.07
CA PRO A 199 -12.98 -16.09 21.18
C PRO A 199 -12.54 -16.30 19.72
N THR A 200 -13.40 -16.95 18.93
CA THR A 200 -13.23 -17.03 17.48
C THR A 200 -13.77 -15.76 16.83
N LEU A 201 -12.89 -14.93 16.28
CA LEU A 201 -13.29 -13.72 15.55
C LEU A 201 -13.91 -14.10 14.19
N LEU A 202 -15.00 -13.44 13.84
CA LEU A 202 -15.66 -13.53 12.54
C LEU A 202 -15.36 -12.30 11.67
N SER A 203 -15.42 -11.12 12.28
CA SER A 203 -15.06 -9.88 11.61
C SER A 203 -14.59 -8.82 12.61
N VAL A 204 -13.84 -7.87 12.09
CA VAL A 204 -13.40 -6.67 12.81
C VAL A 204 -13.70 -5.46 11.95
N THR A 205 -14.49 -4.52 12.48
CA THR A 205 -14.73 -3.24 11.83
C THR A 205 -14.01 -2.15 12.61
N ALA A 206 -13.11 -1.46 11.95
CA ALA A 206 -12.42 -0.29 12.47
C ALA A 206 -13.16 0.97 12.04
N ARG A 207 -13.39 1.91 12.97
CA ARG A 207 -14.03 3.19 12.71
C ARG A 207 -13.22 4.33 13.31
N CYS A 208 -12.94 5.34 12.48
CA CYS A 208 -12.23 6.56 12.88
C CYS A 208 -12.98 7.77 12.31
N GLY A 209 -13.74 8.48 13.14
CA GLY A 209 -14.71 9.46 12.66
C GLY A 209 -15.77 8.77 11.79
N GLU A 210 -15.98 9.29 10.58
CA GLU A 210 -16.90 8.70 9.60
C GLU A 210 -16.27 7.54 8.81
N ARG A 211 -14.94 7.37 8.86
CA ARG A 211 -14.21 6.31 8.16
C ARG A 211 -14.53 4.95 8.75
N SER A 212 -14.71 3.96 7.87
CA SER A 212 -15.00 2.59 8.27
C SER A 212 -14.33 1.59 7.33
N LEU A 213 -13.71 0.55 7.91
CA LEU A 213 -13.20 -0.59 7.16
C LEU A 213 -13.59 -1.86 7.89
N THR A 214 -14.13 -2.84 7.17
CA THR A 214 -14.52 -4.15 7.70
C THR A 214 -13.60 -5.25 7.19
N LEU A 215 -13.05 -6.02 8.13
CA LEU A 215 -12.17 -7.15 7.86
C LEU A 215 -12.87 -8.43 8.29
N PHE A 216 -13.05 -9.36 7.35
CA PHE A 216 -13.59 -10.69 7.62
C PHE A 216 -12.44 -11.64 7.99
N VAL A 217 -12.52 -12.23 9.16
CA VAL A 217 -11.51 -13.18 9.63
C VAL A 217 -11.80 -14.54 9.01
N ASP A 218 -10.94 -14.98 8.10
CA ASP A 218 -11.07 -16.24 7.38
C ASP A 218 -10.04 -17.26 7.87
N PRO A 219 -10.45 -18.34 8.56
CA PRO A 219 -9.53 -19.38 9.00
C PRO A 219 -8.77 -20.08 7.87
N ALA A 220 -9.32 -20.07 6.63
CA ALA A 220 -8.66 -20.67 5.47
C ALA A 220 -7.38 -19.91 5.08
N LEU A 221 -7.21 -18.69 5.58
CA LEU A 221 -6.01 -17.86 5.32
C LEU A 221 -4.89 -18.07 6.35
N ALA A 222 -5.07 -18.91 7.37
CA ALA A 222 -4.11 -19.04 8.47
C ALA A 222 -2.68 -19.39 8.03
N ASP A 223 -2.56 -20.23 6.99
CA ASP A 223 -1.27 -20.64 6.42
C ASP A 223 -0.90 -19.90 5.13
N SER A 224 -1.70 -18.90 4.75
CA SER A 224 -1.45 -18.13 3.53
C SER A 224 -0.35 -17.10 3.73
N LEU A 225 0.48 -16.91 2.70
CA LEU A 225 1.53 -15.90 2.71
C LEU A 225 0.92 -14.51 2.52
N PRO A 226 1.11 -13.57 3.46
CA PRO A 226 0.70 -12.19 3.26
C PRO A 226 1.66 -11.48 2.30
N PHE A 227 1.10 -10.73 1.36
CA PHE A 227 1.82 -9.80 0.49
C PHE A 227 1.60 -8.38 1.01
N HIS A 228 2.68 -7.68 1.27
CA HIS A 228 2.66 -6.28 1.64
C HIS A 228 3.09 -5.46 0.43
N TYR A 229 2.34 -4.46 0.07
CA TYR A 229 2.60 -3.65 -1.11
C TYR A 229 2.28 -2.19 -0.85
N THR A 230 2.81 -1.31 -1.68
CA THR A 230 2.46 0.10 -1.68
C THR A 230 1.26 0.30 -2.59
N ASN A 231 0.16 0.81 -2.05
CA ASN A 231 -1.07 1.03 -2.81
C ASN A 231 -1.04 2.33 -3.61
N CYS A 232 -2.14 2.67 -4.30
CA CYS A 232 -2.23 3.86 -5.14
C CYS A 232 -2.05 5.19 -4.39
N PHE A 233 -2.14 5.22 -3.06
CA PHE A 233 -1.88 6.41 -2.23
C PHE A 233 -0.44 6.47 -1.69
N ASN A 234 0.46 5.63 -2.20
CA ASN A 234 1.84 5.47 -1.70
C ASN A 234 1.89 5.09 -0.20
N VAL A 235 0.92 4.32 0.28
CA VAL A 235 0.86 3.83 1.65
C VAL A 235 0.88 2.30 1.68
N ALA A 236 1.40 1.74 2.77
CA ALA A 236 1.50 0.29 2.91
C ALA A 236 0.13 -0.37 3.06
N GLU A 237 -0.09 -1.43 2.33
CA GLU A 237 -1.30 -2.24 2.38
C GLU A 237 -0.96 -3.72 2.38
N GLN A 238 -1.81 -4.55 3.02
CA GLN A 238 -1.62 -5.99 3.11
C GLN A 238 -2.71 -6.71 2.33
N LEU A 239 -2.31 -7.71 1.55
CA LEU A 239 -3.20 -8.63 0.87
C LEU A 239 -2.86 -10.07 1.28
N ILE A 240 -3.86 -10.81 1.74
CA ILE A 240 -3.76 -12.24 2.02
C ILE A 240 -4.77 -12.95 1.14
N LEU A 241 -4.29 -13.82 0.29
CA LEU A 241 -5.13 -14.58 -0.64
C LEU A 241 -5.16 -16.06 -0.26
N PRO A 242 -6.32 -16.73 -0.34
CA PRO A 242 -6.34 -18.18 -0.34
C PRO A 242 -5.70 -18.65 -1.65
N HIS A 243 -4.54 -19.29 -1.56
CA HIS A 243 -3.77 -19.64 -2.73
C HIS A 243 -2.96 -20.93 -2.57
N ALA A 244 -2.63 -21.55 -3.70
CA ALA A 244 -1.61 -22.57 -3.79
C ALA A 244 -0.33 -22.00 -4.36
N THR A 245 0.81 -22.30 -3.73
CA THR A 245 2.13 -21.88 -4.21
C THR A 245 2.91 -23.08 -4.75
N THR A 246 3.41 -22.95 -5.96
CA THR A 246 4.29 -23.93 -6.58
C THR A 246 5.71 -23.37 -6.69
N HIS A 247 6.68 -24.11 -6.19
CA HIS A 247 8.09 -23.74 -6.27
C HIS A 247 8.70 -24.25 -7.56
N LYS A 248 9.30 -23.37 -8.35
CA LYS A 248 10.01 -23.70 -9.58
C LYS A 248 11.49 -23.36 -9.41
N ILE A 249 12.35 -24.32 -9.68
CA ILE A 249 13.79 -24.10 -9.71
C ILE A 249 14.22 -24.14 -11.17
N LYS A 250 14.71 -23.00 -11.67
CA LYS A 250 15.35 -22.88 -12.98
C LYS A 250 16.87 -22.90 -12.77
N ALA A 251 17.57 -23.71 -13.54
CA ALA A 251 19.02 -23.76 -13.53
C ALA A 251 19.52 -23.65 -14.97
N ASP A 252 20.17 -22.54 -15.30
CA ASP A 252 20.91 -22.39 -16.53
C ASP A 252 22.34 -22.88 -16.30
N ARG A 253 22.75 -23.82 -17.13
CA ARG A 253 24.05 -24.48 -17.01
C ARG A 253 24.81 -24.40 -18.32
N SER A 254 25.99 -23.81 -18.27
CA SER A 254 26.91 -23.78 -19.40
C SER A 254 27.93 -24.90 -19.26
N ILE A 255 28.10 -25.66 -20.34
CA ILE A 255 28.99 -26.83 -20.40
C ILE A 255 30.23 -26.45 -21.21
N ALA A 256 31.40 -26.67 -20.64
CA ALA A 256 32.66 -26.61 -21.37
C ALA A 256 33.21 -28.03 -21.55
N THR A 257 33.63 -28.33 -22.77
CA THR A 257 34.28 -29.61 -23.08
C THR A 257 35.77 -29.41 -23.15
N LEU A 258 36.52 -30.10 -22.29
CA LEU A 258 37.97 -30.06 -22.25
C LEU A 258 38.49 -31.48 -22.58
N GLY A 259 38.98 -31.66 -23.80
CA GLY A 259 39.37 -32.98 -24.30
C GLY A 259 38.16 -33.92 -24.39
N LYS A 260 38.22 -35.06 -23.66
CA LYS A 260 37.14 -36.05 -23.62
C LYS A 260 36.16 -35.88 -22.44
N SER A 261 36.33 -34.81 -21.59
CA SER A 261 35.48 -34.59 -20.45
C SER A 261 34.69 -33.29 -20.57
N ALA A 262 33.41 -33.33 -20.20
CA ALA A 262 32.54 -32.16 -20.12
C ALA A 262 32.36 -31.74 -18.64
N ARG A 263 32.44 -30.47 -18.37
CA ARG A 263 32.20 -29.89 -17.04
C ARG A 263 31.29 -28.68 -17.12
N PHE A 264 30.48 -28.48 -16.09
CA PHE A 264 29.78 -27.22 -15.92
C PHE A 264 30.78 -26.15 -15.51
N TYR A 265 30.83 -25.02 -16.21
CA TYR A 265 31.67 -23.88 -15.85
C TYR A 265 30.86 -22.69 -15.36
N ASN A 266 29.57 -22.65 -15.67
CA ASN A 266 28.65 -21.65 -15.13
C ASN A 266 27.33 -22.33 -14.79
N VAL A 267 26.82 -22.04 -13.58
CA VAL A 267 25.51 -22.49 -13.12
C VAL A 267 24.81 -21.32 -12.47
N THR A 268 23.78 -20.83 -13.14
CA THR A 268 22.91 -19.80 -12.56
C THR A 268 21.60 -20.46 -12.15
N THR A 269 21.24 -20.32 -10.88
CA THR A 269 19.98 -20.86 -10.37
C THR A 269 19.03 -19.74 -9.98
N ALA A 270 17.79 -19.82 -10.41
CA ALA A 270 16.71 -18.93 -9.99
C ALA A 270 15.61 -19.76 -9.34
N LYS A 271 15.11 -19.30 -8.20
CA LYS A 271 13.90 -19.83 -7.58
C LYS A 271 12.73 -18.91 -7.91
N GLU A 272 11.72 -19.47 -8.50
CA GLU A 272 10.46 -18.78 -8.80
C GLU A 272 9.34 -19.44 -8.02
N TYR A 273 8.37 -18.64 -7.65
CA TYR A 273 7.20 -19.04 -6.89
C TYR A 273 5.97 -18.67 -7.72
N GLU A 274 5.26 -19.68 -8.19
CA GLU A 274 4.01 -19.48 -8.92
C GLU A 274 2.85 -19.57 -7.92
N VAL A 275 2.02 -18.56 -7.91
CA VAL A 275 0.83 -18.44 -7.07
C VAL A 275 -0.40 -18.56 -7.93
N GLN A 276 -1.34 -19.41 -7.53
CA GLN A 276 -2.68 -19.52 -8.11
C GLN A 276 -3.69 -19.25 -7.02
N SER A 277 -4.47 -18.17 -7.15
CA SER A 277 -5.49 -17.84 -6.16
C SER A 277 -6.71 -18.76 -6.26
N ALA A 278 -7.42 -18.93 -5.15
CA ALA A 278 -8.82 -19.33 -5.16
C ALA A 278 -9.71 -18.19 -5.72
N PRO A 279 -11.02 -18.40 -5.86
CA PRO A 279 -11.95 -17.35 -6.26
C PRO A 279 -11.85 -16.10 -5.39
N LEU A 280 -11.85 -14.93 -6.06
CA LEU A 280 -11.70 -13.61 -5.46
C LEU A 280 -13.03 -12.85 -5.48
N THR A 281 -13.24 -12.02 -4.47
CA THR A 281 -14.30 -11.01 -4.47
C THR A 281 -13.90 -9.81 -5.31
N SER A 282 -14.84 -8.92 -5.65
CA SER A 282 -14.55 -7.70 -6.42
C SER A 282 -13.55 -6.79 -5.69
N ASP A 283 -13.67 -6.64 -4.37
CA ASP A 283 -12.73 -5.84 -3.57
C ASP A 283 -11.32 -6.45 -3.55
N GLU A 284 -11.21 -7.78 -3.50
CA GLU A 284 -9.93 -8.48 -3.61
C GLU A 284 -9.31 -8.33 -5.00
N CYS A 285 -10.13 -8.28 -6.05
CA CYS A 285 -9.63 -8.00 -7.40
C CYS A 285 -8.97 -6.62 -7.49
N LEU A 286 -9.56 -5.59 -6.89
CA LEU A 286 -8.96 -4.25 -6.81
C LEU A 286 -7.63 -4.26 -6.04
N GLN A 287 -7.56 -4.98 -4.92
CA GLN A 287 -6.31 -5.11 -4.15
C GLN A 287 -5.23 -5.88 -4.93
N VAL A 288 -5.61 -6.97 -5.60
CA VAL A 288 -4.70 -7.74 -6.46
C VAL A 288 -4.15 -6.88 -7.58
N GLU A 289 -5.00 -6.11 -8.26
CA GLU A 289 -4.56 -5.20 -9.32
C GLU A 289 -3.53 -4.20 -8.81
N GLN A 290 -3.78 -3.56 -7.67
CA GLN A 290 -2.85 -2.64 -7.04
C GLN A 290 -1.53 -3.34 -6.65
N MET A 291 -1.60 -4.54 -6.05
CA MET A 291 -0.42 -5.30 -5.68
C MET A 291 0.43 -5.67 -6.92
N LEU A 292 -0.20 -6.14 -8.00
CA LEU A 292 0.50 -6.56 -9.22
C LEU A 292 1.18 -5.39 -9.94
N THR A 293 0.63 -4.19 -9.82
CA THR A 293 1.17 -2.96 -10.43
C THR A 293 2.07 -2.16 -9.48
N SER A 294 2.11 -2.52 -8.20
CA SER A 294 2.90 -1.81 -7.19
C SER A 294 4.41 -1.88 -7.48
N PRO A 295 5.13 -0.76 -7.38
CA PRO A 295 6.59 -0.74 -7.51
C PRO A 295 7.30 -1.44 -6.33
N VAL A 296 6.61 -1.60 -5.19
CA VAL A 296 7.16 -2.19 -3.97
C VAL A 296 6.23 -3.27 -3.46
N VAL A 297 6.66 -4.53 -3.58
CA VAL A 297 5.98 -5.67 -2.97
C VAL A 297 6.95 -6.40 -2.07
N ARG A 298 6.51 -6.76 -0.87
CA ARG A 298 7.32 -7.41 0.16
C ARG A 298 6.56 -8.56 0.80
N ILE A 299 7.30 -9.49 1.36
CA ILE A 299 6.73 -10.60 2.13
C ILE A 299 7.46 -10.75 3.47
N PRO A 300 6.77 -11.13 4.54
CA PRO A 300 7.43 -11.51 5.78
C PRO A 300 8.23 -12.80 5.55
N TRP A 301 9.48 -12.80 5.93
CA TRP A 301 10.36 -13.96 5.75
C TRP A 301 11.17 -14.20 7.01
N GLY A 302 10.97 -15.34 7.63
CA GLY A 302 11.73 -15.73 8.82
C GLY A 302 10.85 -16.36 9.88
N THR A 303 11.47 -16.75 10.99
CA THR A 303 10.82 -17.37 12.15
C THR A 303 10.32 -16.36 13.18
N ASP A 304 10.62 -15.08 12.99
CA ASP A 304 10.18 -14.07 13.94
C ASP A 304 8.69 -13.80 13.77
N SER A 305 7.92 -14.57 14.57
CA SER A 305 6.52 -14.25 14.85
C SER A 305 6.34 -12.90 15.57
N ASN A 306 7.45 -12.23 15.85
CA ASN A 306 7.56 -10.90 16.46
C ASN A 306 7.90 -9.82 15.43
N LEU A 307 7.56 -9.99 14.15
CA LEU A 307 7.49 -8.87 13.24
C LEU A 307 6.41 -7.93 13.79
N THR A 308 6.88 -7.07 14.68
CA THR A 308 6.09 -5.95 15.16
C THR A 308 5.90 -4.98 14.02
N GLU A 309 4.85 -4.29 14.05
CA GLU A 309 4.20 -3.32 13.18
C GLU A 309 5.11 -2.37 12.40
N THR A 310 6.32 -2.18 12.85
CA THR A 310 7.24 -1.16 12.32
C THR A 310 8.12 -1.64 11.19
N ASP A 311 8.04 -2.92 10.81
CA ASP A 311 9.07 -3.54 9.98
C ASP A 311 8.63 -3.86 8.54
N PHE A 312 7.81 -3.01 7.91
CA PHE A 312 7.63 -3.10 6.46
C PHE A 312 9.00 -3.10 5.75
N ASP A 313 9.96 -2.33 6.23
CA ASP A 313 11.31 -2.28 5.68
C ASP A 313 12.17 -3.51 6.02
N ALA A 314 11.87 -4.22 7.08
CA ALA A 314 12.52 -5.49 7.42
C ALA A 314 11.99 -6.67 6.60
N MET A 315 10.82 -6.53 5.95
CA MET A 315 10.27 -7.55 5.07
C MET A 315 11.12 -7.70 3.81
N LEU A 316 11.16 -8.90 3.26
CA LEU A 316 11.94 -9.17 2.06
C LEU A 316 11.24 -8.66 0.81
N PRO A 317 11.90 -7.81 0.02
CA PRO A 317 11.37 -7.35 -1.26
C PRO A 317 11.33 -8.49 -2.27
N ILE A 318 10.24 -8.56 -3.00
CA ILE A 318 10.03 -9.49 -4.09
C ILE A 318 9.79 -8.75 -5.41
N LEU A 319 9.94 -9.46 -6.50
CA LEU A 319 9.62 -8.99 -7.85
C LEU A 319 8.54 -9.90 -8.42
N ILE A 320 7.43 -9.32 -8.84
CA ILE A 320 6.43 -10.01 -9.63
C ILE A 320 6.93 -9.99 -11.07
N THR A 321 7.18 -11.17 -11.64
CA THR A 321 7.85 -11.30 -12.94
C THR A 321 6.90 -11.64 -14.07
N ASP A 322 5.75 -12.21 -13.75
CA ASP A 322 4.73 -12.57 -14.71
C ASP A 322 3.39 -12.67 -13.99
N PHE A 323 2.33 -12.20 -14.62
CA PHE A 323 0.99 -12.37 -14.10
C PHE A 323 -0.05 -12.49 -15.22
N THR A 324 -1.07 -13.25 -14.92
CA THR A 324 -2.28 -13.37 -15.74
C THR A 324 -3.48 -13.23 -14.81
N SER A 325 -4.27 -12.19 -15.02
CA SER A 325 -5.52 -11.99 -14.31
C SER A 325 -6.67 -12.00 -15.32
N GLU A 326 -7.62 -12.91 -15.12
CA GLU A 326 -8.91 -12.86 -15.80
C GLU A 326 -9.92 -12.35 -14.79
N LEU A 327 -10.07 -11.03 -14.74
CA LEU A 327 -11.05 -10.36 -13.89
C LEU A 327 -12.28 -10.11 -14.75
N SER A 328 -13.41 -10.73 -14.39
CA SER A 328 -14.69 -10.56 -15.05
C SER A 328 -15.58 -9.64 -14.22
N ASP A 329 -16.25 -8.74 -14.87
CA ASP A 329 -17.31 -7.91 -14.29
C ASP A 329 -18.68 -8.61 -14.29
N THR A 330 -18.73 -9.84 -14.80
CA THR A 330 -19.95 -10.67 -14.83
C THR A 330 -19.82 -11.83 -13.84
N ASP A 331 -20.91 -12.20 -13.19
CA ASP A 331 -20.98 -13.29 -12.20
C ASP A 331 -20.82 -14.69 -12.79
N ASP A 332 -20.63 -14.80 -14.10
CA ASP A 332 -20.61 -16.10 -14.82
C ASP A 332 -19.33 -16.92 -14.56
N LYS A 333 -18.25 -16.27 -14.13
CA LYS A 333 -16.98 -16.93 -13.81
C LYS A 333 -16.38 -16.35 -12.53
N PRO A 334 -15.88 -17.19 -11.62
CA PRO A 334 -15.15 -16.69 -10.46
C PRO A 334 -13.85 -16.04 -10.91
N ASN A 335 -13.60 -14.85 -10.43
CA ASN A 335 -12.34 -14.15 -10.63
C ASN A 335 -11.18 -14.92 -9.98
N SER A 336 -10.08 -15.06 -10.67
CA SER A 336 -8.87 -15.66 -10.13
C SER A 336 -7.64 -14.99 -10.72
N VAL A 337 -6.53 -15.05 -10.01
CA VAL A 337 -5.25 -14.51 -10.46
C VAL A 337 -4.18 -15.59 -10.39
N LYS A 338 -3.32 -15.59 -11.38
CA LYS A 338 -2.10 -16.37 -11.40
C LYS A 338 -0.93 -15.44 -11.62
N PHE A 339 0.08 -15.51 -10.75
CA PHE A 339 1.28 -14.71 -10.88
C PHE A 339 2.52 -15.48 -10.42
N THR A 340 3.67 -15.04 -10.92
CA THR A 340 4.98 -15.59 -10.55
C THR A 340 5.80 -14.48 -9.89
N TRP A 341 6.43 -14.82 -8.78
CA TRP A 341 7.31 -13.89 -8.10
C TRP A 341 8.66 -14.56 -7.76
N ARG A 342 9.67 -13.73 -7.51
CA ARG A 342 10.99 -14.12 -7.02
C ARG A 342 11.51 -13.09 -6.05
N PHE A 343 12.49 -13.47 -5.24
CA PHE A 343 13.20 -12.50 -4.41
C PHE A 343 13.94 -11.46 -5.28
N LYS A 344 13.91 -10.21 -4.86
CA LYS A 344 14.68 -9.12 -5.50
C LYS A 344 16.18 -9.38 -5.38
N ASP A 345 16.63 -9.90 -4.22
CA ASP A 345 18.01 -10.35 -4.05
C ASP A 345 18.21 -11.70 -4.74
N THR A 346 19.18 -11.77 -5.64
CA THR A 346 19.51 -12.98 -6.41
C THR A 346 20.25 -14.04 -5.58
N ARG A 347 20.70 -13.72 -4.38
CA ARG A 347 21.34 -14.68 -3.49
C ARG A 347 20.32 -15.68 -2.97
N PRO A 348 20.66 -16.97 -2.91
CA PRO A 348 19.77 -17.96 -2.33
C PRO A 348 19.46 -17.60 -0.88
N LYS A 349 18.17 -17.49 -0.57
CA LYS A 349 17.70 -17.28 0.80
C LYS A 349 17.46 -18.65 1.43
N PHE A 350 17.99 -18.85 2.61
CA PHE A 350 17.71 -20.03 3.42
C PHE A 350 16.46 -19.75 4.27
N ASN A 351 15.44 -20.57 4.12
CA ASN A 351 14.26 -20.45 4.96
C ASN A 351 14.46 -21.24 6.25
N ALA A 352 14.70 -20.55 7.35
CA ALA A 352 14.82 -21.17 8.68
C ALA A 352 13.52 -21.83 9.17
N ARG A 353 12.37 -21.59 8.50
CA ARG A 353 11.10 -22.27 8.77
C ARG A 353 11.03 -23.69 8.21
N TYR A 354 12.03 -24.13 7.48
CA TYR A 354 12.10 -25.55 7.17
C TYR A 354 12.28 -26.29 8.50
N SER A 355 11.17 -26.77 9.03
CA SER A 355 11.16 -27.70 10.14
C SER A 355 12.13 -28.84 9.82
N PRO A 356 13.05 -29.22 10.72
CA PRO A 356 14.01 -30.28 10.47
C PRO A 356 13.37 -31.67 10.45
N GLY A 357 12.29 -31.84 9.68
CA GLY A 357 11.57 -33.13 9.57
C GLY A 357 12.24 -34.13 8.63
N ILE A 358 13.22 -33.74 7.82
CA ILE A 358 13.89 -34.63 6.86
C ILE A 358 15.42 -34.61 7.00
N PHE A 359 16.00 -33.59 7.62
CA PHE A 359 17.42 -33.57 7.92
C PHE A 359 17.57 -33.41 9.43
N ASP A 360 17.57 -34.56 10.08
CA ASP A 360 17.88 -34.70 11.51
C ASP A 360 19.26 -34.11 11.82
N THR A 361 19.42 -33.60 13.04
CA THR A 361 20.65 -33.05 13.62
C THR A 361 21.85 -34.02 13.60
N HIS A 362 21.71 -35.19 12.99
CA HIS A 362 22.73 -36.21 12.86
C HIS A 362 23.60 -36.07 11.59
N PHE A 363 23.29 -35.12 10.69
CA PHE A 363 24.18 -34.83 9.57
C PHE A 363 25.30 -33.91 10.03
N GLN A 364 26.28 -34.44 10.74
CA GLN A 364 27.55 -33.77 10.90
C GLN A 364 28.28 -33.79 9.54
N PRO A 365 28.77 -32.66 9.02
CA PRO A 365 29.57 -32.67 7.82
C PRO A 365 30.82 -33.52 8.08
N PRO A 366 31.20 -34.41 7.17
CA PRO A 366 32.33 -35.34 7.37
C PRO A 366 33.71 -34.66 7.28
N PHE A 367 33.77 -33.33 7.35
CA PHE A 367 35.06 -32.59 7.31
C PHE A 367 35.02 -31.46 8.33
N SER A 368 35.61 -31.72 9.47
CA SER A 368 36.19 -30.74 10.38
C SER A 368 37.70 -30.66 10.13
#